data_2402ad1b4ae0f6b80102894ae4bae158
#
_entry.id   2402ad1b4ae0f6b80102894ae4bae158
#
_cell.length_a   1.000
_cell.length_b   1.000
_cell.length_c   1.000
_cell.angle_alpha   90.00
_cell.angle_beta   90.00
_cell.angle_gamma   90.00
#
_symmetry.space_group_name_H-M   'P 1'
#
loop_
_entity.id
_entity.type
_entity.pdbx_description
1 polymer ?
#
loop_
_entity_poly.entity_id
_entity_poly.type
_entity_poly.pdbx_seq_one_letter_code
_entity_poly.pdbx_strand_id
1 'polypeptide(L)'
;MRRFLVDLNVVLDVLLERKPHAEAASALWAAVEQRRAEGLLPAHGFTTVHYLARRQRNSLFAQRVLADLTAVFRVAAVDEAVIRRAAGFGWADFEDAVCAAAAQASGCEAVVTRNLEHFKDSPIEAIDPTTALAWIGEADGALR
;
A
#
# COMPACT_ATOMS: atom_id res chain seq x y z
N MET A 1 -16.45 -4.39 -3.54
CA MET A 1 -15.20 -4.75 -2.83
C MET A 1 -14.39 -3.49 -2.53
N ARG A 2 -13.92 -3.36 -1.32
CA ARG A 2 -13.10 -2.21 -0.92
C ARG A 2 -11.77 -2.21 -1.65
N ARG A 3 -11.29 -1.03 -2.01
CA ARG A 3 -10.03 -0.84 -2.73
C ARG A 3 -9.13 0.09 -1.93
N PHE A 4 -7.93 -0.38 -1.61
CA PHE A 4 -6.94 0.37 -0.84
C PHE A 4 -5.65 0.53 -1.61
N LEU A 5 -5.03 1.69 -1.48
CA LEU A 5 -3.62 1.83 -1.81
C LEU A 5 -2.82 1.51 -0.55
N VAL A 6 -1.89 0.57 -0.65
CA VAL A 6 -1.08 0.14 0.50
C VAL A 6 0.28 0.84 0.42
N ASP A 7 0.64 1.56 1.49
CA ASP A 7 1.94 2.22 1.59
C ASP A 7 3.05 1.17 1.68
N LEU A 8 4.20 1.48 1.08
CA LEU A 8 5.34 0.58 1.01
C LEU A 8 5.82 0.11 2.39
N ASN A 9 5.71 0.96 3.42
CA ASN A 9 6.08 0.59 4.78
C ASN A 9 5.28 -0.61 5.28
N VAL A 10 4.01 -0.71 4.92
CA VAL A 10 3.16 -1.84 5.32
C VAL A 10 3.65 -3.13 4.66
N VAL A 11 3.99 -3.07 3.37
CA VAL A 11 4.55 -4.20 2.63
C VAL A 11 5.91 -4.61 3.23
N LEU A 12 6.77 -3.65 3.51
CA LEU A 12 8.09 -3.91 4.08
C LEU A 12 7.98 -4.49 5.50
N ASP A 13 6.99 -4.07 6.27
CA ASP A 13 6.74 -4.63 7.60
C ASP A 13 6.47 -6.14 7.53
N VAL A 14 5.76 -6.60 6.48
CA VAL A 14 5.53 -8.03 6.24
C VAL A 14 6.84 -8.71 5.84
N LEU A 15 7.50 -8.19 4.81
CA LEU A 15 8.67 -8.84 4.20
C LEU A 15 9.86 -8.91 5.14
N LEU A 16 10.04 -7.90 5.98
CA LEU A 16 11.16 -7.79 6.92
C LEU A 16 10.77 -8.14 8.35
N GLU A 17 9.54 -8.62 8.55
CA GLU A 17 9.02 -9.07 9.85
C GLU A 17 9.21 -8.04 10.95
N ARG A 18 8.88 -6.78 10.68
CA ARG A 18 9.09 -5.66 11.61
C ARG A 18 8.04 -5.65 12.71
N LYS A 19 8.47 -5.90 13.93
CA LYS A 19 7.59 -5.81 15.11
C LYS A 19 7.45 -4.36 15.58
N PRO A 20 6.30 -3.96 16.10
CA PRO A 20 5.05 -4.72 16.30
C PRO A 20 4.12 -4.69 15.06
N HIS A 21 4.55 -4.11 13.96
CA HIS A 21 3.69 -3.78 12.80
C HIS A 21 3.37 -5.00 11.91
N ALA A 22 4.25 -5.99 11.90
CA ALA A 22 4.17 -7.13 10.98
C ALA A 22 2.88 -7.94 11.12
N GLU A 23 2.34 -8.06 12.33
CA GLU A 23 1.13 -8.86 12.55
C GLU A 23 -0.09 -8.31 11.81
N ALA A 24 -0.41 -7.03 12.01
CA ALA A 24 -1.54 -6.39 11.35
C ALA A 24 -1.29 -6.26 9.83
N ALA A 25 -0.06 -5.94 9.44
CA ALA A 25 0.31 -5.86 8.02
C ALA A 25 0.15 -7.20 7.32
N SER A 26 0.55 -8.30 7.96
CA SER A 26 0.41 -9.66 7.42
C SER A 26 -1.05 -10.08 7.30
N ALA A 27 -1.87 -9.71 8.28
CA ALA A 27 -3.31 -9.97 8.24
C ALA A 27 -3.97 -9.23 7.08
N LEU A 28 -3.57 -7.98 6.82
CA LEU A 28 -4.05 -7.22 5.67
C LEU A 28 -3.62 -7.87 4.36
N TRP A 29 -2.35 -8.25 4.25
CA TRP A 29 -1.84 -8.96 3.07
C TRP A 29 -2.67 -10.22 2.79
N ALA A 30 -2.91 -11.02 3.82
CA ALA A 30 -3.72 -12.23 3.69
C ALA A 30 -5.15 -11.94 3.20
N ALA A 31 -5.77 -10.87 3.71
CA ALA A 31 -7.11 -10.48 3.27
C ALA A 31 -7.12 -10.07 1.79
N VAL A 32 -6.10 -9.35 1.32
CA VAL A 32 -5.96 -8.99 -0.09
C VAL A 32 -5.72 -10.23 -0.94
N GLU A 33 -4.84 -11.11 -0.50
CA GLU A 33 -4.54 -12.37 -1.19
C GLU A 33 -5.79 -13.25 -1.33
N GLN A 34 -6.62 -13.28 -0.31
CA GLN A 34 -7.90 -14.02 -0.30
C GLN A 34 -9.01 -13.28 -1.06
N ARG A 35 -8.71 -12.16 -1.66
CA ARG A 35 -9.65 -11.33 -2.43
C ARG A 35 -10.84 -10.83 -1.61
N ARG A 36 -10.61 -10.56 -0.33
CA ARG A 36 -11.59 -9.90 0.52
C ARG A 36 -11.55 -8.37 0.37
N ALA A 37 -10.45 -7.87 -0.20
CA ALA A 37 -10.27 -6.48 -0.59
C ALA A 37 -9.31 -6.42 -1.77
N GLU A 38 -9.34 -5.32 -2.53
CA GLU A 38 -8.36 -5.02 -3.56
C GLU A 38 -7.24 -4.17 -2.95
N GLY A 39 -6.01 -4.65 -3.08
CA GLY A 39 -4.83 -3.90 -2.67
C GLY A 39 -4.05 -3.45 -3.89
N LEU A 40 -3.67 -2.17 -3.93
CA LEU A 40 -2.83 -1.59 -4.98
C LEU A 40 -1.55 -1.05 -4.35
N LEU A 41 -0.46 -1.16 -5.09
CA LEU A 41 0.78 -0.47 -4.77
C LEU A 41 1.08 0.52 -5.90
N PRO A 42 1.65 1.70 -5.58
CA PRO A 42 2.05 2.61 -6.64
C PRO A 42 3.13 1.96 -7.52
N ALA A 43 3.12 2.27 -8.82
CA ALA A 43 4.01 1.63 -9.79
C ALA A 43 5.48 1.65 -9.36
N HIS A 44 5.97 2.79 -8.85
CA HIS A 44 7.36 2.89 -8.38
C HIS A 44 7.63 2.02 -7.15
N GLY A 45 6.60 1.64 -6.41
CA GLY A 45 6.72 0.82 -5.21
C GLY A 45 7.29 -0.56 -5.49
N PHE A 46 6.95 -1.14 -6.62
CA PHE A 46 7.47 -2.45 -7.00
C PHE A 46 9.00 -2.41 -7.17
N THR A 47 9.51 -1.37 -7.80
CA THR A 47 10.97 -1.20 -7.98
C THR A 47 11.66 -0.92 -6.66
N THR A 48 11.07 -0.09 -5.81
CA THR A 48 11.62 0.25 -4.50
C THR A 48 11.69 -0.99 -3.61
N VAL A 49 10.61 -1.76 -3.53
CA VAL A 49 10.59 -2.97 -2.71
C VAL A 49 11.61 -4.00 -3.22
N HIS A 50 11.69 -4.18 -4.54
CA HIS A 50 12.66 -5.09 -5.15
C HIS A 50 14.10 -4.67 -4.79
N TYR A 51 14.41 -3.38 -4.92
CA TYR A 51 15.73 -2.84 -4.57
C TYR A 51 16.07 -3.12 -3.11
N LEU A 52 15.14 -2.83 -2.19
CA LEU A 52 15.36 -3.02 -0.76
C LEU A 52 15.49 -4.51 -0.40
N ALA A 53 14.68 -5.37 -0.99
CA ALA A 53 14.75 -6.81 -0.77
C ALA A 53 16.09 -7.38 -1.22
N ARG A 54 16.58 -6.96 -2.40
CA ARG A 54 17.90 -7.38 -2.90
C ARG A 54 19.01 -6.93 -1.99
N ARG A 55 18.92 -5.70 -1.50
CA ARG A 55 19.92 -5.12 -0.62
C ARG A 55 19.95 -5.81 0.75
N GLN A 56 18.77 -6.16 1.28
CA GLN A 56 18.65 -6.80 2.60
C GLN A 56 19.09 -8.25 2.60
N ARG A 57 18.90 -8.94 1.48
CA ARG A 57 19.25 -10.37 1.37
C ARG A 57 20.02 -10.65 0.10
N ASN A 58 19.33 -10.90 -1.02
CA ASN A 58 19.96 -11.25 -2.29
C ASN A 58 18.98 -11.13 -3.46
N SER A 59 19.47 -11.35 -4.69
CA SER A 59 18.66 -11.25 -5.89
C SER A 59 17.55 -12.31 -5.96
N LEU A 60 17.80 -13.51 -5.49
CA LEU A 60 16.80 -14.59 -5.51
C LEU A 60 15.60 -14.22 -4.61
N PHE A 61 15.87 -13.72 -3.42
CA PHE A 61 14.83 -13.25 -2.51
C PHE A 61 14.02 -12.12 -3.15
N ALA A 62 14.70 -11.15 -3.77
CA ALA A 62 14.04 -10.03 -4.43
C ALA A 62 13.10 -10.48 -5.56
N GLN A 63 13.53 -11.48 -6.35
CA GLN A 63 12.70 -12.04 -7.42
C GLN A 63 11.45 -12.74 -6.87
N ARG A 64 11.58 -13.46 -5.77
CA ARG A 64 10.46 -14.12 -5.10
C ARG A 64 9.48 -13.10 -4.54
N VAL A 65 10.00 -12.04 -3.92
CA VAL A 65 9.18 -10.94 -3.40
C VAL A 65 8.39 -10.29 -4.55
N LEU A 66 9.05 -10.01 -5.67
CA LEU A 66 8.38 -9.41 -6.82
C LEU A 66 7.26 -10.31 -7.37
N ALA A 67 7.50 -11.61 -7.44
CA ALA A 67 6.47 -12.57 -7.86
C ALA A 67 5.27 -12.56 -6.92
N ASP A 68 5.51 -12.52 -5.61
CA ASP A 68 4.45 -12.47 -4.61
C ASP A 68 3.66 -11.16 -4.71
N LEU A 69 4.36 -10.03 -4.85
CA LEU A 69 3.72 -8.72 -4.97
C LEU A 69 2.80 -8.65 -6.19
N THR A 70 3.28 -9.12 -7.34
CA THR A 70 2.51 -9.06 -8.58
C THR A 70 1.34 -10.06 -8.60
N ALA A 71 1.43 -11.11 -7.80
CA ALA A 71 0.33 -12.07 -7.64
C ALA A 71 -0.79 -11.54 -6.75
N VAL A 72 -0.46 -10.72 -5.75
CA VAL A 72 -1.40 -10.27 -4.71
C VAL A 72 -1.92 -8.86 -4.96
N PHE A 73 -1.05 -7.93 -5.36
CA PHE A 73 -1.37 -6.52 -5.49
C PHE A 73 -1.48 -6.09 -6.96
N ARG A 74 -2.40 -5.17 -7.21
CA ARG A 74 -2.50 -4.50 -8.49
C ARG A 74 -1.59 -3.27 -8.50
N VAL A 75 -1.27 -2.79 -9.70
CA VAL A 75 -0.44 -1.61 -9.87
C VAL A 75 -1.33 -0.37 -9.95
N ALA A 76 -1.08 0.61 -9.07
CA ALA A 76 -1.65 1.95 -9.22
C ALA A 76 -0.73 2.73 -10.15
N ALA A 77 -1.26 3.19 -11.28
CA ALA A 77 -0.47 3.92 -12.27
C ALA A 77 0.12 5.20 -11.66
N VAL A 78 1.37 5.47 -11.99
CA VAL A 78 2.08 6.71 -11.63
C VAL A 78 2.53 7.34 -12.94
N ASP A 79 1.64 8.08 -13.56
CA ASP A 79 1.87 8.78 -14.83
C ASP A 79 2.19 10.25 -14.59
N GLU A 80 2.30 11.02 -15.67
CA GLU A 80 2.60 12.45 -15.57
C GLU A 80 1.55 13.19 -14.75
N ALA A 81 0.27 12.88 -14.93
CA ALA A 81 -0.81 13.55 -14.21
C ALA A 81 -0.71 13.31 -12.70
N VAL A 82 -0.40 12.07 -12.29
CA VAL A 82 -0.20 11.71 -10.87
C VAL A 82 0.99 12.48 -10.30
N ILE A 83 2.11 12.51 -11.01
CA ILE A 83 3.33 13.23 -10.56
C ILE A 83 3.05 14.71 -10.41
N ARG A 84 2.37 15.34 -11.39
CA ARG A 84 2.04 16.77 -11.33
C ARG A 84 1.10 17.09 -10.17
N ARG A 85 0.10 16.24 -9.95
CA ARG A 85 -0.83 16.40 -8.81
C ARG A 85 -0.09 16.30 -7.48
N ALA A 86 0.77 15.30 -7.32
CA ALA A 86 1.56 15.12 -6.11
C ALA A 86 2.47 16.31 -5.85
N ALA A 87 3.13 16.83 -6.88
CA ALA A 87 3.98 18.02 -6.77
C ALA A 87 3.17 19.23 -6.30
N GLY A 88 1.91 19.33 -6.74
CA GLY A 88 1.01 20.42 -6.35
C GLY A 88 0.59 20.40 -4.89
N PHE A 89 0.69 19.26 -4.21
CA PHE A 89 0.36 19.19 -2.77
C PHE A 89 1.36 19.96 -1.90
N GLY A 90 2.61 20.10 -2.35
CA GLY A 90 3.63 20.80 -1.58
C GLY A 90 4.06 20.07 -0.32
N TRP A 91 3.89 18.74 -0.25
CA TRP A 91 4.30 17.97 0.93
C TRP A 91 5.82 17.80 0.99
N ALA A 92 6.34 17.76 2.21
CA ALA A 92 7.78 17.52 2.42
C ALA A 92 8.23 16.15 1.90
N ASP A 93 7.41 15.12 2.10
CA ASP A 93 7.67 13.77 1.59
C ASP A 93 6.95 13.57 0.25
N PHE A 94 7.73 13.62 -0.84
CA PHE A 94 7.17 13.51 -2.19
C PHE A 94 6.66 12.10 -2.48
N GLU A 95 7.30 11.08 -1.92
CA GLU A 95 6.84 9.69 -2.10
C GLU A 95 5.45 9.49 -1.50
N ASP A 96 5.21 10.03 -0.31
CA ASP A 96 3.88 10.01 0.31
C ASP A 96 2.86 10.78 -0.54
N ALA A 97 3.24 11.92 -1.09
CA ALA A 97 2.38 12.70 -1.98
C ALA A 97 2.01 11.91 -3.24
N VAL A 98 2.96 11.18 -3.82
CA VAL A 98 2.69 10.33 -4.98
C VAL A 98 1.73 9.20 -4.61
N CYS A 99 1.90 8.58 -3.44
CA CYS A 99 0.98 7.56 -2.96
C CYS A 99 -0.47 8.10 -2.87
N ALA A 100 -0.65 9.25 -2.26
CA ALA A 100 -1.97 9.87 -2.12
C ALA A 100 -2.59 10.22 -3.48
N ALA A 101 -1.79 10.78 -4.39
CA ALA A 101 -2.26 11.14 -5.73
C ALA A 101 -2.61 9.90 -6.56
N ALA A 102 -1.80 8.84 -6.47
CA ALA A 102 -2.06 7.57 -7.14
C ALA A 102 -3.32 6.89 -6.60
N ALA A 103 -3.53 6.94 -5.29
CA ALA A 103 -4.73 6.41 -4.65
C ALA A 103 -5.98 7.11 -5.17
N GLN A 104 -5.94 8.43 -5.26
CA GLN A 104 -7.05 9.22 -5.80
C GLN A 104 -7.34 8.87 -7.26
N ALA A 105 -6.29 8.82 -8.08
CA ALA A 105 -6.43 8.53 -9.51
C ALA A 105 -6.92 7.09 -9.78
N SER A 106 -6.61 6.16 -8.89
CA SER A 106 -7.00 4.75 -9.03
C SER A 106 -8.34 4.41 -8.37
N GLY A 107 -9.03 5.39 -7.81
CA GLY A 107 -10.34 5.19 -7.18
C GLY A 107 -10.26 4.40 -5.88
N CYS A 108 -9.16 4.52 -5.14
CA CYS A 108 -9.02 3.89 -3.84
C CYS A 108 -9.84 4.64 -2.78
N GLU A 109 -10.42 3.90 -1.84
CA GLU A 109 -11.17 4.49 -0.73
C GLU A 109 -10.26 5.08 0.33
N ALA A 110 -9.08 4.48 0.51
CA ALA A 110 -8.13 4.93 1.53
C ALA A 110 -6.70 4.55 1.15
N VAL A 111 -5.75 5.24 1.76
CA VAL A 111 -4.35 4.84 1.80
C VAL A 111 -4.14 4.11 3.12
N VAL A 112 -3.62 2.89 3.07
CA VAL A 112 -3.29 2.13 4.28
C VAL A 112 -1.83 2.37 4.60
N THR A 113 -1.58 2.97 5.75
CA THR A 113 -0.24 3.35 6.21
C THR A 113 -0.17 3.29 7.73
N ARG A 114 1.02 3.16 8.28
CA ARG A 114 1.22 3.34 9.72
C ARG A 114 1.68 4.75 10.07
N ASN A 115 1.93 5.59 9.07
CA ASN A 115 2.39 6.97 9.24
C ASN A 115 1.24 7.96 8.99
N LEU A 116 0.16 7.85 9.75
CA LEU A 116 -1.06 8.63 9.53
C LEU A 116 -0.81 10.14 9.49
N GLU A 117 0.09 10.63 10.34
CA GLU A 117 0.42 12.06 10.41
C GLU A 117 0.97 12.60 9.10
N HIS A 118 1.71 11.77 8.34
CA HIS A 118 2.25 12.19 7.05
C HIS A 118 1.16 12.43 6.00
N PHE A 119 -0.03 11.85 6.21
CA PHE A 119 -1.16 11.92 5.27
C PHE A 119 -2.31 12.78 5.77
N LYS A 120 -2.09 13.62 6.78
CA LYS A 120 -3.16 14.43 7.39
C LYS A 120 -3.86 15.36 6.38
N ASP A 121 -3.16 15.84 5.37
CA ASP A 121 -3.69 16.73 4.34
C ASP A 121 -4.04 15.98 3.04
N SER A 122 -4.10 14.65 3.09
CA SER A 122 -4.37 13.82 1.93
C SER A 122 -5.80 14.00 1.43
N PRO A 123 -6.02 14.07 0.10
CA PRO A 123 -7.37 14.10 -0.46
C PRO A 123 -8.12 12.77 -0.29
N ILE A 124 -7.38 11.69 -0.03
CA ILE A 124 -7.93 10.36 0.27
C ILE A 124 -7.62 10.04 1.72
N GLU A 125 -8.60 9.54 2.46
CA GLU A 125 -8.42 9.18 3.87
C GLU A 125 -7.26 8.19 4.06
N ALA A 126 -6.46 8.41 5.09
CA ALA A 126 -5.41 7.49 5.49
C ALA A 126 -5.84 6.71 6.74
N ILE A 127 -5.66 5.40 6.71
CA ILE A 127 -6.02 4.51 7.81
C ILE A 127 -4.87 3.54 8.07
N ASP A 128 -4.79 3.01 9.28
CA ASP A 128 -3.80 1.98 9.58
C ASP A 128 -4.29 0.58 9.17
N PRO A 129 -3.41 -0.44 9.17
CA PRO A 129 -3.81 -1.79 8.78
C PRO A 129 -4.93 -2.38 9.63
N THR A 130 -4.95 -2.09 10.93
CA THR A 130 -6.00 -2.56 11.84
C THR A 130 -7.37 -1.99 11.46
N THR A 131 -7.42 -0.70 11.15
CA THR A 131 -8.65 -0.05 10.68
C THR A 131 -9.10 -0.61 9.34
N ALA A 132 -8.16 -0.85 8.42
CA ALA A 132 -8.46 -1.47 7.12
C ALA A 132 -9.11 -2.84 7.30
N LEU A 133 -8.58 -3.65 8.20
CA LEU A 133 -9.15 -4.96 8.53
C LEU A 133 -10.58 -4.84 9.08
N ALA A 134 -10.83 -3.84 9.93
CA ALA A 134 -12.17 -3.59 10.45
C ALA A 134 -13.14 -3.22 9.31
N TRP A 135 -12.72 -2.39 8.37
CA TRP A 135 -13.54 -2.01 7.22
C TRP A 135 -13.86 -3.22 6.33
N ILE A 136 -12.88 -4.10 6.13
CA ILE A 136 -13.08 -5.34 5.37
C ILE A 136 -14.11 -6.23 6.08
N GLY A 137 -14.00 -6.37 7.39
CA GLY A 137 -14.93 -7.14 8.21
C GLY A 137 -16.36 -6.60 8.14
N GLU A 138 -16.53 -5.28 8.14
CA GLU A 138 -17.83 -4.64 7.98
C GLU A 138 -18.46 -4.96 6.61
N ALA A 139 -17.67 -4.88 5.53
CA ALA A 139 -18.13 -5.22 4.20
C ALA A 139 -18.53 -6.69 4.08
N ASP A 140 -17.73 -7.60 4.66
CA ASP A 140 -18.05 -9.03 4.71
C ASP A 140 -19.34 -9.28 5.50
N GLY A 141 -19.53 -8.58 6.62
CA GLY A 141 -20.73 -8.66 7.44
C GLY A 141 -21.98 -8.18 6.71
N ALA A 142 -21.85 -7.13 5.90
CA ALA A 142 -22.96 -6.56 5.12
C ALA A 142 -23.45 -7.52 4.02
N LEU A 143 -22.62 -8.45 3.58
CA LEU A 143 -22.96 -9.43 2.55
C LEU A 143 -23.67 -10.67 3.12
N ARG A 144 -23.73 -10.79 4.44
CA ARG A 144 -24.41 -11.90 5.12
C ARG A 144 -25.85 -11.51 5.42
#